data_6373408291448991727b2b9485890cc8
#
_entry.id   6373408291448991727b2b9485890cc8
#
_cell.length_a   1.000
_cell.length_b   1.000
_cell.length_c   1.000
_cell.angle_alpha   90.00
_cell.angle_beta   90.00
_cell.angle_gamma   90.00
#
_symmetry.space_group_name_H-M   'P 1'
#
loop_
_entity.id
_entity.type
_entity.pdbx_description
1 polymer ?
#
loop_
_entity_poly.entity_id
_entity_poly.type
_entity_poly.pdbx_seq_one_letter_code
_entity_poly.pdbx_strand_id
1 'polypeptide(L)'
;MMLNDIVKNLLKEVSGIAEIPANAAFNIRNNSKSEGRHSTENIDIVPKEGGSGLDIYVKPFTKNENVHIPALITQDGVSEVVYNDFHIGEGAEIEIIAGCGIHNCGCDDSVHEGIHRFFLGKNSKVVYIEKHIGDCLLYTSPSPR
;
A
#
# COMPACT_ATOMS: atom_id res chain seq x y z
N MET A 1 -4.09 -4.34 -16.37
CA MET A 1 -4.84 -4.66 -15.14
C MET A 1 -6.22 -4.05 -15.22
N MET A 2 -7.23 -4.85 -14.95
CA MET A 2 -8.62 -4.36 -14.95
C MET A 2 -9.15 -4.36 -13.51
N LEU A 3 -9.70 -3.24 -13.10
CA LEU A 3 -10.27 -3.07 -11.78
C LEU A 3 -11.77 -2.85 -11.91
N ASN A 4 -12.56 -3.44 -11.03
CA ASN A 4 -13.99 -3.16 -11.00
C ASN A 4 -14.24 -1.80 -10.35
N ASP A 5 -15.48 -1.32 -10.40
CA ASP A 5 -15.80 0.03 -9.93
C ASP A 5 -15.59 0.21 -8.43
N ILE A 6 -15.87 -0.81 -7.64
CA ILE A 6 -15.67 -0.73 -6.19
C ILE A 6 -14.19 -0.57 -5.89
N VAL A 7 -13.35 -1.37 -6.53
CA VAL A 7 -11.91 -1.32 -6.33
C VAL A 7 -11.36 0.04 -6.77
N LYS A 8 -11.81 0.56 -7.91
CA LYS A 8 -11.38 1.88 -8.38
C LYS A 8 -11.77 2.99 -7.42
N ASN A 9 -12.97 2.94 -6.87
CA ASN A 9 -13.41 3.94 -5.91
C ASN A 9 -12.59 3.89 -4.62
N LEU A 10 -12.34 2.70 -4.10
CA LEU A 10 -11.50 2.55 -2.92
C LEU A 10 -10.07 3.01 -3.18
N LEU A 11 -9.54 2.67 -4.34
CA LEU A 11 -8.19 3.09 -4.72
C LEU A 11 -8.09 4.61 -4.74
N LYS A 12 -9.07 5.27 -5.33
CA LYS A 12 -9.11 6.74 -5.37
C LYS A 12 -9.15 7.34 -3.98
N GLU A 13 -9.96 6.77 -3.08
CA GLU A 13 -10.08 7.29 -1.72
C GLU A 13 -8.83 7.05 -0.90
N VAL A 14 -8.20 5.89 -1.05
CA VAL A 14 -7.01 5.53 -0.29
C VAL A 14 -5.78 6.27 -0.79
N SER A 15 -5.57 6.31 -2.08
CA SER A 15 -4.36 6.90 -2.66
C SER A 15 -4.57 8.26 -3.30
N GLY A 16 -5.81 8.74 -3.37
CA GLY A 16 -6.12 10.04 -3.94
C GLY A 16 -6.19 10.06 -5.46
N ILE A 17 -5.97 8.93 -6.12
CA ILE A 17 -5.95 8.84 -7.57
C ILE A 17 -6.69 7.59 -8.03
N ALA A 18 -7.40 7.71 -9.16
CA ALA A 18 -8.10 6.57 -9.73
C ALA A 18 -7.16 5.60 -10.45
N GLU A 19 -6.02 6.11 -10.87
CA GLU A 19 -5.00 5.31 -11.54
C GLU A 19 -3.63 5.69 -11.01
N ILE A 20 -2.74 4.70 -10.89
CA ILE A 20 -1.38 4.97 -10.46
C ILE A 20 -0.59 5.60 -11.61
N PRO A 21 0.13 6.70 -11.38
CA PRO A 21 0.95 7.30 -12.43
C PRO A 21 1.97 6.30 -12.99
N ALA A 22 2.23 6.38 -14.28
CA ALA A 22 3.11 5.44 -14.95
C ALA A 22 4.56 5.50 -14.44
N ASN A 23 4.95 6.61 -13.87
CA ASN A 23 6.31 6.81 -13.35
C ASN A 23 6.44 6.50 -11.85
N ALA A 24 5.42 5.96 -11.24
CA ALA A 24 5.45 5.62 -9.81
C ALA A 24 5.60 4.13 -9.61
N ALA A 25 6.31 3.75 -8.56
CA ALA A 25 6.33 2.36 -8.12
C ALA A 25 5.03 2.07 -7.38
N PHE A 26 4.47 0.90 -7.58
CA PHE A 26 3.24 0.55 -6.89
C PHE A 26 3.08 -0.95 -6.69
N ASN A 27 2.29 -1.30 -5.70
CA ASN A 27 1.75 -2.65 -5.56
C ASN A 27 0.35 -2.51 -5.00
N ILE A 28 -0.63 -2.91 -5.78
CA ILE A 28 -2.03 -2.88 -5.37
C ILE A 28 -2.41 -4.27 -4.89
N ARG A 29 -2.88 -4.33 -3.65
CA ARG A 29 -3.31 -5.59 -3.03
C ARG A 29 -4.83 -5.56 -2.92
N ASN A 30 -5.47 -6.64 -3.36
CA ASN A 30 -6.91 -6.75 -3.30
C ASN A 30 -7.27 -8.15 -2.79
N ASN A 31 -7.94 -8.21 -1.63
CA ASN A 31 -8.37 -9.45 -1.00
C ASN A 31 -7.21 -10.44 -0.86
N SER A 32 -6.09 -9.97 -0.30
CA SER A 32 -4.89 -10.77 -0.03
C SER A 32 -4.08 -11.17 -1.25
N LYS A 33 -4.39 -10.61 -2.42
CA LYS A 33 -3.66 -10.90 -3.65
C LYS A 33 -3.12 -9.63 -4.28
N SER A 34 -1.95 -9.72 -4.88
CA SER A 34 -1.42 -8.61 -5.66
C SER A 34 -2.16 -8.54 -6.99
N GLU A 35 -2.82 -7.43 -7.24
CA GLU A 35 -3.55 -7.19 -8.50
C GLU A 35 -2.69 -6.44 -9.51
N GLY A 36 -1.61 -5.85 -9.08
CA GLY A 36 -0.69 -5.17 -9.96
C GLY A 36 0.53 -4.71 -9.21
N ARG A 37 1.65 -4.78 -9.88
CA ARG A 37 2.94 -4.38 -9.31
C ARG A 37 3.79 -3.78 -10.39
N HIS A 38 4.47 -2.69 -10.05
CA HIS A 38 5.37 -2.03 -10.97
C HIS A 38 6.55 -1.44 -10.20
N SER A 39 7.74 -1.79 -10.65
CA SER A 39 8.96 -1.17 -10.14
C SER A 39 9.45 -0.12 -11.12
N THR A 40 10.15 0.89 -10.61
CA THR A 40 10.80 1.88 -11.46
C THR A 40 12.28 1.58 -11.56
N GLU A 41 13.01 2.40 -12.31
CA GLU A 41 14.47 2.26 -12.40
C GLU A 41 15.13 2.40 -11.03
N ASN A 42 14.58 3.24 -10.16
CA ASN A 42 15.17 3.57 -8.87
C ASN A 42 14.52 2.88 -7.68
N ILE A 43 13.33 2.35 -7.86
CA ILE A 43 12.56 1.72 -6.77
C ILE A 43 12.13 0.34 -7.19
N ASP A 44 12.59 -0.67 -6.47
CA ASP A 44 12.26 -2.05 -6.76
C ASP A 44 11.35 -2.61 -5.67
N ILE A 45 10.22 -3.15 -6.08
CA ILE A 45 9.27 -3.77 -5.16
C ILE A 45 9.32 -5.27 -5.38
N VAL A 46 9.74 -5.98 -4.34
CA VAL A 46 9.95 -7.43 -4.39
C VAL A 46 9.03 -8.10 -3.38
N PRO A 47 8.23 -9.10 -3.79
CA PRO A 47 7.43 -9.83 -2.83
C PRO A 47 8.31 -10.63 -1.89
N LYS A 48 7.93 -10.65 -0.61
CA LYS A 48 8.64 -11.48 0.36
C LYS A 48 8.40 -12.94 0.06
N GLU A 49 9.40 -13.74 0.34
CA GLU A 49 9.26 -15.18 0.29
C GLU A 49 8.14 -15.59 1.26
N GLY A 50 7.25 -16.46 0.80
CA GLY A 50 6.09 -16.83 1.58
C GLY A 50 4.86 -15.95 1.35
N GLY A 51 5.00 -14.84 0.64
CA GLY A 51 3.85 -14.05 0.19
C GLY A 51 3.21 -13.13 1.20
N SER A 52 3.83 -12.88 2.36
CA SER A 52 3.20 -12.09 3.41
C SER A 52 3.69 -10.66 3.47
N GLY A 53 4.11 -10.08 2.38
CA GLY A 53 4.52 -8.69 2.33
C GLY A 53 5.51 -8.38 1.25
N LEU A 54 6.14 -7.23 1.38
CA LEU A 54 7.02 -6.69 0.35
C LEU A 54 8.34 -6.22 0.95
N ASP A 55 9.40 -6.35 0.15
CA ASP A 55 10.64 -5.61 0.35
C ASP A 55 10.72 -4.54 -0.72
N ILE A 56 10.89 -3.30 -0.32
CA ILE A 56 10.93 -2.16 -1.23
C ILE A 56 12.29 -1.52 -1.11
N TYR A 57 13.04 -1.56 -2.22
CA TYR A 57 14.42 -1.06 -2.27
C TYR A 57 14.46 0.23 -3.04
N VAL A 58 14.95 1.30 -2.40
CA VAL A 58 15.10 2.61 -3.02
C VAL A 58 16.59 2.89 -3.16
N LYS A 59 17.03 3.15 -4.39
CA LYS A 59 18.42 3.42 -4.66
C LYS A 59 18.90 4.71 -3.98
N PRO A 60 20.21 4.79 -3.67
CA PRO A 60 20.74 6.04 -3.13
C PRO A 60 20.47 7.22 -4.03
N PHE A 61 20.23 8.37 -3.42
CA PHE A 61 20.04 9.66 -4.08
C PHE A 61 18.84 9.74 -5.04
N THR A 62 17.88 8.82 -4.89
CA THR A 62 16.61 8.92 -5.61
C THR A 62 15.82 10.11 -5.08
N LYS A 63 15.30 10.94 -5.99
CA LYS A 63 14.57 12.16 -5.63
C LYS A 63 13.24 12.22 -6.37
N ASN A 64 12.25 12.80 -5.71
CA ASN A 64 10.96 13.12 -6.33
C ASN A 64 10.23 11.90 -6.90
N GLU A 65 10.34 10.76 -6.24
CA GLU A 65 9.61 9.56 -6.63
C GLU A 65 8.66 9.13 -5.52
N ASN A 66 7.60 8.46 -5.94
CA ASN A 66 6.54 8.01 -5.04
C ASN A 66 6.40 6.49 -5.11
N VAL A 67 5.99 5.93 -3.98
CA VAL A 67 5.62 4.52 -3.89
C VAL A 67 4.17 4.47 -3.41
N HIS A 68 3.32 3.73 -4.13
CA HIS A 68 1.92 3.56 -3.76
C HIS A 68 1.67 2.09 -3.39
N ILE A 69 1.23 1.85 -2.17
CA ILE A 69 0.97 0.49 -1.69
C ILE A 69 -0.42 0.37 -1.05
N PRO A 70 -1.48 0.63 -1.79
CA PRO A 70 -2.83 0.47 -1.24
C PRO A 70 -3.20 -1.00 -1.08
N ALA A 71 -3.94 -1.31 -0.02
CA ALA A 71 -4.53 -2.61 0.22
C ALA A 71 -6.03 -2.45 0.22
N LEU A 72 -6.73 -3.25 -0.56
CA LEU A 72 -8.17 -3.15 -0.73
C LEU A 72 -8.84 -4.47 -0.35
N ILE A 73 -9.93 -4.38 0.39
CA ILE A 73 -10.71 -5.55 0.78
C ILE A 73 -12.15 -5.29 0.36
N THR A 74 -12.64 -6.16 -0.52
CA THR A 74 -13.99 -6.07 -1.06
C THR A 74 -14.82 -7.32 -0.80
N GLN A 75 -14.25 -8.30 -0.08
CA GLN A 75 -14.93 -9.54 0.29
C GLN A 75 -15.06 -9.63 1.80
N ASP A 76 -16.10 -10.32 2.26
CA ASP A 76 -16.29 -10.56 3.68
C ASP A 76 -15.27 -11.57 4.22
N GLY A 77 -14.94 -11.41 5.49
CA GLY A 77 -14.13 -12.42 6.19
C GLY A 77 -12.68 -12.48 5.78
N VAL A 78 -12.18 -11.49 5.06
CA VAL A 78 -10.77 -11.44 4.70
C VAL A 78 -9.97 -10.95 5.90
N SER A 79 -8.99 -11.74 6.31
CA SER A 79 -8.10 -11.36 7.41
C SER A 79 -6.67 -11.54 6.94
N GLU A 80 -5.87 -10.50 7.03
CA GLU A 80 -4.48 -10.57 6.61
C GLU A 80 -3.56 -9.69 7.43
N VAL A 81 -2.33 -10.15 7.58
CA VAL A 81 -1.24 -9.36 8.15
C VAL A 81 -0.14 -9.31 7.10
N VAL A 82 0.32 -8.13 6.77
CA VAL A 82 1.40 -7.96 5.79
C VAL A 82 2.56 -7.20 6.41
N TYR A 83 3.76 -7.59 5.99
CA TYR A 83 5.00 -6.99 6.47
C TYR A 83 5.68 -6.28 5.31
N ASN A 84 5.84 -4.97 5.42
CA ASN A 84 6.47 -4.18 4.38
C ASN A 84 7.76 -3.56 4.94
N ASP A 85 8.88 -3.91 4.33
CA ASP A 85 10.18 -3.41 4.73
C ASP A 85 10.70 -2.45 3.66
N PHE A 86 10.95 -1.21 4.07
CA PHE A 86 11.41 -0.16 3.17
C PHE A 86 12.90 0.06 3.39
N HIS A 87 13.70 -0.29 2.39
CA HIS A 87 15.15 -0.14 2.42
C HIS A 87 15.52 1.12 1.63
N ILE A 88 15.77 2.19 2.34
CA ILE A 88 15.96 3.52 1.74
C ILE A 88 17.44 3.83 1.65
N GLY A 89 17.93 4.03 0.42
CA GLY A 89 19.33 4.32 0.19
C GLY A 89 19.76 5.69 0.71
N GLU A 90 21.06 5.87 0.85
CA GLU A 90 21.64 7.12 1.30
C GLU A 90 21.17 8.28 0.45
N GLY A 91 20.79 9.38 1.09
CA GLY A 91 20.41 10.62 0.40
C GLY A 91 19.14 10.55 -0.42
N ALA A 92 18.40 9.44 -0.36
CA ALA A 92 17.15 9.32 -1.09
C ALA A 92 16.04 10.13 -0.42
N GLU A 93 15.19 10.75 -1.22
CA GLU A 93 14.03 11.51 -0.74
C GLU A 93 12.81 11.04 -1.53
N ILE A 94 11.91 10.35 -0.87
CA ILE A 94 10.73 9.79 -1.51
C ILE A 94 9.49 9.98 -0.66
N GLU A 95 8.34 9.80 -1.30
CA GLU A 95 7.05 9.80 -0.64
C GLU A 95 6.42 8.41 -0.76
N ILE A 96 5.91 7.89 0.33
CA ILE A 96 5.24 6.59 0.36
C ILE A 96 3.78 6.85 0.70
N ILE A 97 2.88 6.36 -0.16
CA ILE A 97 1.45 6.49 0.04
C ILE A 97 0.88 5.10 0.25
N ALA A 98 0.47 4.85 1.47
CA ALA A 98 -0.05 3.55 1.89
C ALA A 98 -1.50 3.71 2.34
N GLY A 99 -2.14 2.60 2.57
CA GLY A 99 -3.45 2.64 3.17
C GLY A 99 -4.25 1.39 2.93
N CYS A 100 -5.42 1.36 3.56
CA CYS A 100 -6.33 0.24 3.50
C CYS A 100 -7.73 0.76 3.24
N GLY A 101 -8.39 0.20 2.23
CA GLY A 101 -9.78 0.48 1.94
C GLY A 101 -10.59 -0.79 2.08
N ILE A 102 -11.63 -0.76 2.91
CA ILE A 102 -12.48 -1.92 3.16
C ILE A 102 -13.90 -1.60 2.73
N HIS A 103 -14.42 -2.40 1.80
CA HIS A 103 -15.82 -2.39 1.43
C HIS A 103 -16.39 -3.74 1.83
N ASN A 104 -17.04 -3.79 3.01
CA ASN A 104 -17.50 -5.03 3.58
C ASN A 104 -18.83 -4.78 4.30
N CYS A 105 -19.93 -5.19 3.67
CA CYS A 105 -21.28 -5.06 4.23
C CYS A 105 -21.90 -6.42 4.54
N GLY A 106 -21.08 -7.47 4.62
CA GLY A 106 -21.56 -8.81 4.95
C GLY A 106 -21.57 -9.07 6.44
N CYS A 107 -21.70 -10.33 6.80
CA CYS A 107 -21.80 -10.76 8.19
C CYS A 107 -20.45 -10.95 8.86
N ASP A 108 -19.40 -11.19 8.09
CA ASP A 108 -18.09 -11.46 8.65
C ASP A 108 -17.21 -10.23 8.55
N ASP A 109 -16.48 -9.95 9.61
CA ASP A 109 -15.55 -8.83 9.64
C ASP A 109 -14.32 -9.13 8.79
N SER A 110 -13.84 -8.11 8.10
CA SER A 110 -12.56 -8.18 7.39
C SER A 110 -11.53 -7.35 8.11
N VAL A 111 -10.30 -7.86 8.14
CA VAL A 111 -9.21 -7.22 8.84
C VAL A 111 -7.98 -7.15 7.95
N HIS A 112 -7.38 -5.99 7.89
CA HIS A 112 -6.07 -5.82 7.26
C HIS A 112 -5.16 -5.14 8.26
N GLU A 113 -4.01 -5.76 8.54
CA GLU A 113 -3.02 -5.22 9.43
C GLU A 113 -1.69 -5.14 8.69
N GLY A 114 -1.14 -3.94 8.61
CA GLY A 114 0.15 -3.71 7.98
C GLY A 114 1.21 -3.39 9.00
N ILE A 115 2.33 -4.06 8.92
CA ILE A 115 3.49 -3.79 9.75
C ILE A 115 4.57 -3.25 8.85
N HIS A 116 5.00 -2.03 9.12
CA HIS A 116 5.95 -1.32 8.27
C HIS A 116 7.25 -1.08 9.02
N ARG A 117 8.36 -1.46 8.40
CA ARG A 117 9.68 -1.19 8.96
C ARG A 117 10.48 -0.34 7.97
N PHE A 118 11.17 0.66 8.49
CA PHE A 118 11.93 1.60 7.67
C PHE A 118 13.39 1.51 8.03
N PHE A 119 14.21 1.16 7.03
CA PHE A 119 15.65 1.13 7.18
C PHE A 119 16.21 2.32 6.40
N LEU A 120 16.49 3.39 7.11
CA LEU A 120 16.83 4.68 6.49
C LEU A 120 18.34 4.82 6.35
N GLY A 121 18.80 5.03 5.13
CA GLY A 121 20.19 5.35 4.87
C GLY A 121 20.53 6.75 5.37
N LYS A 122 21.83 7.04 5.41
CA LYS A 122 22.33 8.34 5.86
C LYS A 122 21.74 9.48 5.01
N ASN A 123 21.28 10.53 5.67
CA ASN A 123 20.72 11.71 5.01
C ASN A 123 19.50 11.42 4.13
N SER A 124 18.83 10.29 4.33
CA SER A 124 17.61 10.00 3.60
C SER A 124 16.41 10.69 4.25
N LYS A 125 15.36 10.90 3.46
CA LYS A 125 14.14 11.53 3.93
C LYS A 125 12.95 10.80 3.32
N VAL A 126 12.01 10.42 4.17
CA VAL A 126 10.78 9.74 3.74
C VAL A 126 9.58 10.48 4.30
N VAL A 127 8.63 10.77 3.43
CA VAL A 127 7.31 11.23 3.83
C VAL A 127 6.37 10.04 3.67
N TYR A 128 5.74 9.64 4.77
CA TYR A 128 4.86 8.49 4.78
C TYR A 128 3.44 8.95 5.05
N ILE A 129 2.54 8.65 4.11
CA ILE A 129 1.14 9.02 4.21
C ILE A 129 0.32 7.75 4.27
N GLU A 130 -0.50 7.60 5.29
CA GLU A 130 -1.34 6.43 5.45
C GLU A 130 -2.79 6.84 5.63
N LYS A 131 -3.69 6.09 4.99
CA LYS A 131 -5.11 6.39 5.00
C LYS A 131 -5.91 5.09 5.16
N HIS A 132 -6.87 5.10 6.06
CA HIS A 132 -7.73 3.94 6.31
C HIS A 132 -9.17 4.35 6.08
N ILE A 133 -9.86 3.60 5.22
CA ILE A 133 -11.23 3.91 4.83
C ILE A 133 -12.09 2.66 4.95
N GLY A 134 -13.21 2.78 5.64
CA GLY A 134 -14.25 1.77 5.65
C GLY A 134 -15.53 2.41 5.13
N ASP A 135 -16.20 1.78 4.19
CA ASP A 135 -17.39 2.36 3.56
C ASP A 135 -18.67 1.60 3.86
N CYS A 136 -18.62 0.62 4.75
CA CYS A 136 -19.82 -0.06 5.21
C CYS A 136 -20.35 0.64 6.46
N LEU A 137 -21.66 0.86 6.52
CA LEU A 137 -22.27 1.58 7.64
C LEU A 137 -22.10 0.88 8.98
N LEU A 138 -21.92 -0.43 8.97
CA LEU A 138 -21.72 -1.18 10.21
C LEU A 138 -20.31 -1.08 10.74
N TYR A 139 -19.42 -0.55 9.95
CA TYR A 139 -18.04 -0.44 10.33
C TYR A 139 -17.83 0.74 11.26
N THR A 140 -17.15 0.51 12.36
CA THR A 140 -16.71 1.59 13.22
C THR A 140 -15.23 1.45 13.47
N SER A 141 -14.50 2.44 13.06
CA SER A 141 -13.08 2.45 13.32
C SER A 141 -12.84 2.85 14.76
N PRO A 142 -12.20 2.01 15.55
CA PRO A 142 -11.98 2.34 16.95
C PRO A 142 -10.99 3.46 17.13
N SER A 143 -10.19 3.72 16.24
CA SER A 143 -9.30 4.84 16.25
C SER A 143 -8.06 4.53 15.47
N PRO A 144 -7.45 5.53 14.95
CA PRO A 144 -6.16 5.38 14.31
C PRO A 144 -5.11 5.02 15.34
N ARG A 145 -4.15 4.38 14.89
CA ARG A 145 -2.98 4.10 15.68
C ARG A 145 -1.78 4.77 15.08
#